data_bba1429b70df756a82b5b8cf50637a62
#
_entry.id   bba1429b70df756a82b5b8cf50637a62
#
_cell.length_a   1.000
_cell.length_b   1.000
_cell.length_c   1.000
_cell.angle_alpha   90.00
_cell.angle_beta   90.00
_cell.angle_gamma   90.00
#
_symmetry.space_group_name_H-M   'P 1'
#
loop_
_entity.id
_entity.type
_entity.pdbx_description
1 polymer ?
#
loop_
_entity_poly.entity_id
_entity_poly.type
_entity_poly.pdbx_seq_one_letter_code
_entity_poly.pdbx_strand_id
1 'polypeptide(L)'
;KIFLTIMLLSLITMAMKAQSNGSVEVKALTSTKEVALKNHQESGKATYYGLRYKSGRKTASGKAYDKNKLTAAHKTLPFGTVVRVTNKKNGKTVDVEITDRGPFGPGRIIDLSVTAAKELDMMKAGVVQVIISVLKIPVKK
;
A
#
# COMPACT_ATOMS: atom_id res chain seq x y z
N LYS A 1 32.96 -3.37 -51.46
CA LYS A 1 32.33 -4.53 -50.75
C LYS A 1 32.60 -4.54 -49.25
N ILE A 2 33.72 -3.98 -48.77
CA ILE A 2 34.08 -3.95 -47.32
C ILE A 2 33.27 -2.90 -46.54
N PHE A 3 32.90 -1.78 -47.16
CA PHE A 3 32.10 -0.73 -46.53
C PHE A 3 30.66 -1.15 -46.18
N LEU A 4 30.08 -2.04 -47.01
CA LEU A 4 28.69 -2.49 -46.78
C LEU A 4 28.58 -3.47 -45.61
N THR A 5 29.61 -4.27 -45.37
CA THR A 5 29.65 -5.22 -44.23
C THR A 5 29.87 -4.53 -42.88
N ILE A 6 30.63 -3.44 -42.86
CA ILE A 6 30.87 -2.65 -41.64
C ILE A 6 29.58 -1.91 -41.21
N MET A 7 28.79 -1.41 -42.17
CA MET A 7 27.54 -0.72 -41.91
C MET A 7 26.45 -1.67 -41.39
N LEU A 8 26.44 -2.93 -41.87
CA LEU A 8 25.47 -3.94 -41.37
C LEU A 8 25.80 -4.40 -39.94
N LEU A 9 27.10 -4.48 -39.60
CA LEU A 9 27.52 -4.85 -38.24
C LEU A 9 27.21 -3.76 -37.20
N SER A 10 27.25 -2.47 -37.59
CA SER A 10 26.91 -1.36 -36.71
C SER A 10 25.42 -1.29 -36.41
N LEU A 11 24.54 -1.66 -37.37
CA LEU A 11 23.09 -1.73 -37.16
C LEU A 11 22.69 -2.86 -36.23
N ILE A 12 23.36 -4.01 -36.26
CA ILE A 12 23.09 -5.15 -35.38
C ILE A 12 23.49 -4.82 -33.92
N THR A 13 24.62 -4.11 -33.72
CA THR A 13 25.03 -3.70 -32.36
C THR A 13 24.12 -2.64 -31.77
N MET A 14 23.48 -1.77 -32.56
CA MET A 14 22.53 -0.79 -32.09
C MET A 14 21.17 -1.42 -31.71
N ALA A 15 20.72 -2.46 -32.44
CA ALA A 15 19.51 -3.21 -32.13
C ALA A 15 19.65 -4.03 -30.82
N MET A 16 20.81 -4.59 -30.52
CA MET A 16 21.08 -5.33 -29.29
C MET A 16 21.14 -4.40 -28.04
N LYS A 17 21.58 -3.15 -28.18
CA LYS A 17 21.57 -2.17 -27.08
C LYS A 17 20.17 -1.70 -26.70
N ALA A 18 19.23 -1.66 -27.65
CA ALA A 18 17.86 -1.23 -27.38
C ALA A 18 17.04 -2.26 -26.57
N GLN A 19 17.34 -3.55 -26.67
CA GLN A 19 16.62 -4.62 -25.95
C GLN A 19 17.10 -4.85 -24.52
N SER A 20 18.33 -4.45 -24.17
CA SER A 20 18.86 -4.62 -22.80
C SER A 20 18.47 -3.48 -21.85
N ASN A 21 18.15 -2.29 -22.36
CA ASN A 21 17.84 -1.13 -21.52
C ASN A 21 16.43 -1.16 -20.92
N GLY A 22 15.45 -1.75 -21.61
CA GLY A 22 14.06 -1.79 -21.13
C GLY A 22 13.86 -2.63 -19.86
N SER A 23 14.54 -3.77 -19.77
CA SER A 23 14.41 -4.66 -18.60
C SER A 23 15.13 -4.13 -17.36
N VAL A 24 16.24 -3.42 -17.53
CA VAL A 24 17.00 -2.79 -16.44
C VAL A 24 16.25 -1.57 -15.92
N GLU A 25 15.67 -0.78 -16.82
CA GLU A 25 14.90 0.42 -16.47
C GLU A 25 13.60 0.09 -15.72
N VAL A 26 12.86 -0.92 -16.17
CA VAL A 26 11.66 -1.41 -15.49
C VAL A 26 12.00 -1.97 -14.09
N LYS A 27 13.11 -2.69 -13.96
CA LYS A 27 13.56 -3.24 -12.67
C LYS A 27 14.01 -2.14 -11.70
N ALA A 28 14.69 -1.10 -12.20
CA ALA A 28 15.08 0.07 -11.41
C ALA A 28 13.87 0.87 -10.95
N LEU A 29 12.89 1.13 -11.82
CA LEU A 29 11.65 1.83 -11.49
C LEU A 29 10.80 1.05 -10.45
N THR A 30 10.74 -0.27 -10.56
CA THR A 30 10.03 -1.12 -9.60
C THR A 30 10.71 -1.07 -8.23
N SER A 31 12.04 -1.14 -8.18
CA SER A 31 12.83 -1.04 -6.95
C SER A 31 12.65 0.32 -6.27
N THR A 32 12.68 1.42 -7.03
CA THR A 32 12.48 2.78 -6.49
C THR A 32 11.09 2.96 -5.90
N LYS A 33 10.05 2.43 -6.58
CA LYS A 33 8.67 2.47 -6.08
C LYS A 33 8.48 1.64 -4.81
N GLU A 34 9.13 0.49 -4.72
CA GLU A 34 9.10 -0.37 -3.52
C GLU A 34 9.78 0.30 -2.33
N VAL A 35 10.93 0.93 -2.54
CA VAL A 35 11.65 1.71 -1.51
C VAL A 35 10.81 2.91 -1.05
N ALA A 36 10.20 3.65 -1.98
CA ALA A 36 9.31 4.77 -1.66
C ALA A 36 8.10 4.32 -0.82
N LEU A 37 7.50 3.16 -1.14
CA LEU A 37 6.40 2.60 -0.37
C LEU A 37 6.85 2.13 1.04
N LYS A 38 8.03 1.54 1.19
CA LYS A 38 8.57 1.14 2.51
C LYS A 38 8.81 2.32 3.44
N ASN A 39 9.14 3.48 2.89
CA ASN A 39 9.34 4.71 3.65
C ASN A 39 8.07 5.57 3.73
N HIS A 40 6.94 5.06 3.24
CA HIS A 40 5.69 5.81 3.23
C HIS A 40 5.18 6.05 4.65
N GLN A 41 5.01 7.32 4.97
CA GLN A 41 4.39 7.78 6.20
C GLN A 41 3.34 8.83 5.85
N GLU A 42 2.17 8.74 6.47
CA GLU A 42 1.05 9.65 6.24
C GLU A 42 0.40 10.02 7.57
N SER A 43 -0.02 11.27 7.70
CA SER A 43 -0.72 11.79 8.88
C SER A 43 -2.12 12.27 8.49
N GLY A 44 -3.12 11.89 9.28
CA GLY A 44 -4.51 12.27 9.03
C GLY A 44 -5.46 11.66 10.06
N LYS A 45 -6.76 11.65 9.72
CA LYS A 45 -7.80 11.10 10.58
C LYS A 45 -8.01 9.62 10.32
N ALA A 46 -8.07 8.82 11.39
CA ALA A 46 -8.58 7.46 11.38
C ALA A 46 -10.03 7.43 11.85
N THR A 47 -10.80 6.57 11.21
CA THR A 47 -12.13 6.14 11.64
C THR A 47 -12.15 4.62 11.68
N TYR A 48 -13.26 4.01 12.02
CA TYR A 48 -13.41 2.56 11.97
C TYR A 48 -14.75 2.16 11.36
N TYR A 49 -14.82 0.94 10.84
CA TYR A 49 -16.06 0.39 10.31
C TYR A 49 -17.13 0.40 11.40
N GLY A 50 -18.26 1.05 11.12
CA GLY A 50 -19.39 1.10 12.06
C GLY A 50 -19.91 -0.31 12.37
N LEU A 51 -20.54 -0.46 13.53
CA LEU A 51 -21.13 -1.72 13.98
C LEU A 51 -22.14 -2.35 12.98
N ARG A 52 -22.65 -1.54 12.04
CA ARG A 52 -23.51 -2.00 10.94
C ARG A 52 -22.75 -2.71 9.81
N TYR A 53 -21.40 -2.63 9.77
CA TYR A 53 -20.60 -3.34 8.76
C TYR A 53 -20.46 -4.80 9.19
N LYS A 54 -21.29 -5.64 8.59
CA LYS A 54 -21.38 -7.07 8.95
C LYS A 54 -20.13 -7.83 8.52
N SER A 55 -19.63 -8.70 9.40
CA SER A 55 -18.62 -9.71 9.06
C SER A 55 -19.12 -10.60 7.90
N GLY A 56 -18.20 -11.05 7.06
CA GLY A 56 -18.52 -11.85 5.85
C GLY A 56 -18.72 -11.01 4.58
N ARG A 57 -18.92 -9.70 4.67
CA ARG A 57 -19.01 -8.83 3.48
C ARG A 57 -17.66 -8.80 2.74
N LYS A 58 -17.70 -8.96 1.42
CA LYS A 58 -16.50 -8.85 0.57
C LYS A 58 -15.91 -7.44 0.61
N THR A 59 -14.61 -7.36 0.89
CA THR A 59 -13.81 -6.14 0.75
C THR A 59 -13.33 -5.97 -0.70
N ALA A 60 -12.74 -4.82 -1.02
CA ALA A 60 -12.21 -4.55 -2.36
C ALA A 60 -11.05 -5.50 -2.76
N SER A 61 -10.35 -6.11 -1.80
CA SER A 61 -9.34 -7.14 -2.06
C SER A 61 -9.93 -8.51 -2.40
N GLY A 62 -11.27 -8.68 -2.30
CA GLY A 62 -11.96 -9.96 -2.44
C GLY A 62 -12.00 -10.80 -1.17
N LYS A 63 -11.26 -10.45 -0.12
CA LYS A 63 -11.32 -11.11 1.19
C LYS A 63 -12.61 -10.72 1.93
N ALA A 64 -13.18 -11.66 2.69
CA ALA A 64 -14.30 -11.33 3.56
C ALA A 64 -13.82 -10.45 4.74
N TYR A 65 -14.62 -9.42 5.06
CA TYR A 65 -14.38 -8.63 6.26
C TYR A 65 -14.63 -9.47 7.52
N ASP A 66 -13.72 -9.37 8.46
CA ASP A 66 -13.84 -9.96 9.78
C ASP A 66 -13.53 -8.89 10.83
N LYS A 67 -14.55 -8.56 11.66
CA LYS A 67 -14.39 -7.54 12.71
C LYS A 67 -13.34 -7.88 13.77
N ASN A 68 -13.00 -9.17 13.90
CA ASN A 68 -12.03 -9.68 14.88
C ASN A 68 -10.58 -9.69 14.36
N LYS A 69 -10.37 -9.39 13.07
CA LYS A 69 -9.03 -9.31 12.47
C LYS A 69 -8.52 -7.88 12.46
N LEU A 70 -7.20 -7.74 12.51
CA LEU A 70 -6.50 -6.45 12.41
C LEU A 70 -6.35 -6.05 10.95
N THR A 71 -7.39 -5.46 10.38
CA THR A 71 -7.46 -5.02 8.99
C THR A 71 -7.93 -3.59 8.87
N ALA A 72 -7.69 -2.99 7.71
CA ALA A 72 -8.11 -1.62 7.43
C ALA A 72 -8.37 -1.38 5.94
N ALA A 73 -9.09 -0.29 5.65
CA ALA A 73 -9.20 0.32 4.33
C ALA A 73 -8.23 1.49 4.20
N HIS A 74 -7.57 1.57 3.04
CA HIS A 74 -6.74 2.70 2.64
C HIS A 74 -6.95 3.03 1.15
N LYS A 75 -6.80 4.31 0.79
CA LYS A 75 -7.13 4.79 -0.58
C LYS A 75 -6.26 4.16 -1.66
N THR A 76 -4.95 4.09 -1.44
CA THR A 76 -3.96 3.80 -2.50
C THR A 76 -2.96 2.69 -2.17
N LEU A 77 -2.68 2.40 -0.90
CA LEU A 77 -1.72 1.36 -0.53
C LEU A 77 -2.13 -0.01 -1.11
N PRO A 78 -1.20 -0.82 -1.64
CA PRO A 78 -1.50 -2.14 -2.16
C PRO A 78 -2.20 -3.02 -1.13
N PHE A 79 -3.15 -3.86 -1.57
CA PHE A 79 -3.74 -4.87 -0.69
C PHE A 79 -2.68 -5.83 -0.15
N GLY A 80 -2.77 -6.19 1.12
CA GLY A 80 -1.78 -7.00 1.82
C GLY A 80 -0.60 -6.20 2.40
N THR A 81 -0.56 -4.86 2.16
CA THR A 81 0.38 -3.99 2.88
C THR A 81 0.04 -3.99 4.36
N VAL A 82 1.06 -4.15 5.21
CA VAL A 82 0.92 -4.00 6.66
C VAL A 82 1.42 -2.62 7.06
N VAL A 83 0.59 -1.89 7.77
CA VAL A 83 0.92 -0.56 8.29
C VAL A 83 0.78 -0.51 9.80
N ARG A 84 1.68 0.21 10.45
CA ARG A 84 1.52 0.62 11.85
C ARG A 84 0.71 1.89 11.90
N VAL A 85 -0.35 1.88 12.68
CA VAL A 85 -1.18 3.04 12.97
C VAL A 85 -0.88 3.50 14.38
N THR A 86 -0.50 4.76 14.54
CA THR A 86 -0.19 5.38 15.85
C THR A 86 -1.22 6.45 16.15
N ASN A 87 -1.95 6.32 17.25
CA ASN A 87 -2.86 7.34 17.75
C ASN A 87 -2.03 8.48 18.38
N LYS A 88 -2.09 9.66 17.78
CA LYS A 88 -1.30 10.83 18.23
C LYS A 88 -1.68 11.33 19.61
N LYS A 89 -2.90 11.05 20.07
CA LYS A 89 -3.40 11.52 21.36
C LYS A 89 -2.87 10.72 22.54
N ASN A 90 -2.78 9.39 22.40
CA ASN A 90 -2.41 8.49 23.50
C ASN A 90 -1.17 7.65 23.25
N GLY A 91 -0.55 7.75 22.06
CA GLY A 91 0.63 7.01 21.67
C GLY A 91 0.43 5.51 21.40
N LYS A 92 -0.80 4.98 21.56
CA LYS A 92 -1.08 3.57 21.27
C LYS A 92 -0.91 3.26 19.79
N THR A 93 -0.46 2.05 19.49
CA THR A 93 -0.20 1.58 18.12
C THR A 93 -0.92 0.27 17.85
N VAL A 94 -1.25 0.04 16.58
CA VAL A 94 -1.75 -1.24 16.09
C VAL A 94 -1.22 -1.47 14.67
N ASP A 95 -0.84 -2.71 14.36
CA ASP A 95 -0.42 -3.10 13.03
C ASP A 95 -1.61 -3.75 12.30
N VAL A 96 -1.96 -3.24 11.11
CA VAL A 96 -3.13 -3.69 10.35
C VAL A 96 -2.78 -4.01 8.91
N GLU A 97 -3.44 -5.02 8.34
CA GLU A 97 -3.35 -5.34 6.91
C GLU A 97 -4.36 -4.52 6.11
N ILE A 98 -3.92 -3.93 5.01
CA ILE A 98 -4.81 -3.23 4.07
C ILE A 98 -5.53 -4.25 3.20
N THR A 99 -6.85 -4.33 3.36
CA THR A 99 -7.72 -5.28 2.65
C THR A 99 -8.85 -4.61 1.88
N ASP A 100 -9.06 -3.30 2.07
CA ASP A 100 -10.19 -2.59 1.47
C ASP A 100 -9.78 -1.21 0.95
N ARG A 101 -10.69 -0.56 0.21
CA ARG A 101 -10.54 0.80 -0.32
C ARG A 101 -11.41 1.78 0.46
N GLY A 102 -10.91 2.99 0.59
CA GLY A 102 -11.44 4.10 1.38
C GLY A 102 -10.46 4.51 2.46
N PRO A 103 -10.85 5.42 3.35
CA PRO A 103 -12.09 6.21 3.37
C PRO A 103 -12.12 7.29 2.28
N PHE A 104 -13.33 7.71 1.88
CA PHE A 104 -13.49 8.75 0.84
C PHE A 104 -13.89 10.13 1.42
N GLY A 105 -14.03 10.22 2.74
CA GLY A 105 -14.32 11.50 3.42
C GLY A 105 -13.09 12.39 3.55
N PRO A 106 -13.28 13.72 3.67
CA PRO A 106 -12.18 14.68 3.74
C PRO A 106 -11.32 14.51 4.99
N GLY A 107 -9.98 14.54 4.80
CA GLY A 107 -9.00 14.44 5.87
C GLY A 107 -8.88 13.05 6.52
N ARG A 108 -9.70 12.09 6.10
CA ARG A 108 -9.64 10.69 6.55
C ARG A 108 -8.66 9.91 5.66
N ILE A 109 -7.76 9.16 6.29
CA ILE A 109 -6.73 8.40 5.58
C ILE A 109 -6.89 6.88 5.74
N ILE A 110 -7.49 6.43 6.85
CA ILE A 110 -7.63 5.00 7.14
C ILE A 110 -8.94 4.71 7.88
N ASP A 111 -9.61 3.61 7.52
CA ASP A 111 -10.74 3.05 8.26
C ASP A 111 -10.32 1.70 8.86
N LEU A 112 -10.37 1.59 10.17
CA LEU A 112 -9.90 0.43 10.92
C LEU A 112 -11.03 -0.59 11.14
N SER A 113 -10.66 -1.87 11.30
CA SER A 113 -11.56 -2.86 11.86
C SER A 113 -11.90 -2.50 13.31
N VAL A 114 -13.01 -3.06 13.81
CA VAL A 114 -13.46 -2.83 15.19
C VAL A 114 -12.38 -3.23 16.20
N THR A 115 -11.73 -4.36 16.00
CA THR A 115 -10.65 -4.83 16.90
C THR A 115 -9.46 -3.89 16.87
N ALA A 116 -9.01 -3.43 15.70
CA ALA A 116 -7.93 -2.46 15.59
C ALA A 116 -8.27 -1.13 16.28
N ALA A 117 -9.51 -0.65 16.14
CA ALA A 117 -9.98 0.56 16.82
C ALA A 117 -9.99 0.42 18.35
N LYS A 118 -10.32 -0.77 18.87
CA LYS A 118 -10.24 -1.08 20.31
C LYS A 118 -8.81 -1.02 20.82
N GLU A 119 -7.85 -1.61 20.09
CA GLU A 119 -6.42 -1.57 20.45
C GLU A 119 -5.87 -0.14 20.50
N LEU A 120 -6.30 0.73 19.58
CA LEU A 120 -5.95 2.16 19.59
C LEU A 120 -6.70 2.99 20.65
N ASP A 121 -7.63 2.37 21.38
CA ASP A 121 -8.47 3.06 22.37
C ASP A 121 -9.24 4.26 21.76
N MET A 122 -9.81 4.06 20.57
CA MET A 122 -10.50 5.11 19.84
C MET A 122 -12.01 4.92 19.73
N MET A 123 -12.56 3.84 20.28
CA MET A 123 -13.99 3.50 20.16
C MET A 123 -14.90 4.62 20.64
N LYS A 124 -14.56 5.24 21.78
CA LYS A 124 -15.34 6.34 22.35
C LYS A 124 -15.25 7.63 21.53
N ALA A 125 -14.08 7.92 20.98
CA ALA A 125 -13.86 9.14 20.18
C ALA A 125 -14.42 9.01 18.76
N GLY A 126 -14.47 7.81 18.20
CA GLY A 126 -14.93 7.54 16.83
C GLY A 126 -13.97 7.98 15.74
N VAL A 127 -13.34 9.15 15.91
CA VAL A 127 -12.37 9.74 15.00
C VAL A 127 -11.16 10.22 15.79
N VAL A 128 -9.94 9.85 15.37
CA VAL A 128 -8.69 10.27 16.00
C VAL A 128 -7.64 10.67 14.98
N GLN A 129 -6.72 11.54 15.37
CA GLN A 129 -5.54 11.87 14.57
C GLN A 129 -4.51 10.75 14.69
N VAL A 130 -4.02 10.27 13.57
CA VAL A 130 -3.05 9.18 13.51
C VAL A 130 -1.87 9.52 12.60
N ILE A 131 -0.80 8.77 12.79
CA ILE A 131 0.27 8.59 11.81
C ILE A 131 0.22 7.13 11.37
N ILE A 132 0.29 6.86 10.08
CA ILE A 132 0.50 5.53 9.53
C ILE A 132 1.91 5.41 8.98
N SER A 133 2.55 4.26 9.18
CA SER A 133 3.88 3.94 8.65
C SER A 133 3.85 2.54 8.04
N VAL A 134 4.35 2.39 6.81
CA VAL A 134 4.39 1.09 6.14
C VAL A 134 5.46 0.21 6.77
N LEU A 135 5.07 -0.98 7.24
CA LEU A 135 5.97 -1.99 7.79
C LEU A 135 6.34 -3.05 6.76
N LYS A 136 5.37 -3.48 5.96
CA LYS A 136 5.55 -4.56 5.00
C LYS A 136 4.72 -4.32 3.75
N ILE A 137 5.29 -4.57 2.59
CA ILE A 137 4.62 -4.54 1.29
C ILE A 137 4.44 -5.98 0.81
N PRO A 138 3.31 -6.33 0.18
CA PRO A 138 3.12 -7.66 -0.39
C PRO A 138 4.11 -7.89 -1.54
N VAL A 139 4.81 -9.02 -1.51
CA VAL A 139 5.65 -9.45 -2.63
C VAL A 139 4.72 -9.91 -3.75
N LYS A 140 4.85 -9.31 -4.93
CA LYS A 140 4.18 -9.84 -6.13
C LYS A 140 4.82 -11.20 -6.46
N LYS A 141 4.00 -12.24 -6.40
CA LYS A 141 4.35 -13.54 -6.99
C LYS A 141 4.16 -13.47 -8.50
#